data_ab213c031f56b3bd7976f617d9a7b90f
#
_entry.id   ab213c031f56b3bd7976f617d9a7b90f
#
_cell.length_a   1.000
_cell.length_b   1.000
_cell.length_c   1.000
_cell.angle_alpha   90.00
_cell.angle_beta   90.00
_cell.angle_gamma   90.00
#
_symmetry.space_group_name_H-M   'P 1'
#
loop_
_entity.id
_entity.type
_entity.pdbx_description
1 polymer ?
#
loop_
_entity_poly.entity_id
_entity_poly.type
_entity_poly.pdbx_seq_one_letter_code
_entity_poly.pdbx_strand_id
1 'polypeptide(L)'
;MSILSIATSGLSAASLRVNVAASNIANISATGPLPASGGSSTSAGAGSSSTSSTYPAAYTPLRVDQVDQSSGSSPGGTVATVSTVSPSYTAQSDPSAPFANQDGLVAAPNVDLASELVQLAAAKYSFIANAKVIQAYSETTESLIDIKA
;
A
#
# COMPACT_ATOMS: atom_id res chain seq x y z
N MET A 1 -3.24 -10.28 -24.98
CA MET A 1 -3.80 -9.04 -24.38
C MET A 1 -3.58 -7.84 -25.29
N SER A 2 -4.49 -6.87 -25.24
CA SER A 2 -4.33 -5.58 -25.91
C SER A 2 -3.30 -4.71 -25.14
N ILE A 3 -2.55 -3.86 -25.85
CA ILE A 3 -1.67 -2.84 -25.24
C ILE A 3 -2.44 -2.00 -24.22
N LEU A 4 -3.70 -1.71 -24.52
CA LEU A 4 -4.58 -0.95 -23.64
C LEU A 4 -4.83 -1.66 -22.29
N SER A 5 -5.04 -2.98 -22.29
CA SER A 5 -5.26 -3.73 -21.05
C SER A 5 -4.01 -3.80 -20.17
N ILE A 6 -2.82 -3.86 -20.79
CA ILE A 6 -1.55 -3.83 -20.07
C ILE A 6 -1.34 -2.44 -19.43
N ALA A 7 -1.55 -1.37 -20.21
CA ALA A 7 -1.39 -0.01 -19.72
C ALA A 7 -2.41 0.34 -18.61
N THR A 8 -3.66 -0.13 -18.72
CA THR A 8 -4.67 0.07 -17.67
C THR A 8 -4.36 -0.70 -16.39
N SER A 9 -3.81 -1.92 -16.49
CA SER A 9 -3.34 -2.65 -15.29
C SER A 9 -2.19 -1.91 -14.59
N GLY A 10 -1.26 -1.34 -15.36
CA GLY A 10 -0.20 -0.50 -14.84
C GLY A 10 -0.71 0.78 -14.15
N LEU A 11 -1.74 1.44 -14.73
CA LEU A 11 -2.40 2.60 -14.10
C LEU A 11 -3.06 2.21 -12.77
N SER A 12 -3.77 1.08 -12.73
CA SER A 12 -4.43 0.59 -11.51
C SER A 12 -3.41 0.28 -10.42
N ALA A 13 -2.30 -0.38 -10.77
CA ALA A 13 -1.23 -0.68 -9.84
C ALA A 13 -0.54 0.59 -9.30
N ALA A 14 -0.28 1.57 -10.17
CA ALA A 14 0.28 2.86 -9.78
C ALA A 14 -0.65 3.64 -8.84
N SER A 15 -1.95 3.68 -9.15
CA SER A 15 -2.98 4.31 -8.31
C SER A 15 -3.05 3.66 -6.92
N LEU A 16 -2.99 2.32 -6.84
CA LEU A 16 -2.99 1.60 -5.58
C LEU A 16 -1.76 1.96 -4.73
N ARG A 17 -0.58 2.07 -5.35
CA ARG A 17 0.65 2.50 -4.66
C ARG A 17 0.54 3.92 -4.10
N VAL A 18 -0.04 4.86 -4.87
CA VAL A 18 -0.30 6.22 -4.39
C VAL A 18 -1.21 6.20 -3.16
N ASN A 19 -2.30 5.44 -3.22
CA ASN A 19 -3.27 5.36 -2.12
C ASN A 19 -2.64 4.77 -0.85
N VAL A 20 -1.84 3.71 -0.98
CA VAL A 20 -1.16 3.07 0.16
C VAL A 20 -0.12 4.00 0.76
N ALA A 21 0.75 4.62 -0.05
CA ALA A 21 1.75 5.56 0.44
C ALA A 21 1.10 6.78 1.13
N ALA A 22 0.02 7.32 0.55
CA ALA A 22 -0.74 8.42 1.16
C ALA A 22 -1.36 8.01 2.51
N SER A 23 -1.91 6.78 2.60
CA SER A 23 -2.46 6.24 3.85
C SER A 23 -1.39 6.07 4.92
N ASN A 24 -0.21 5.53 4.56
CA ASN A 24 0.91 5.38 5.49
C ASN A 24 1.41 6.74 5.99
N ILE A 25 1.56 7.72 5.10
CA ILE A 25 1.97 9.09 5.46
C ILE A 25 0.95 9.75 6.38
N ALA A 26 -0.34 9.63 6.06
CA ALA A 26 -1.41 10.25 6.86
C ALA A 26 -1.48 9.67 8.28
N ASN A 27 -1.11 8.40 8.45
CA ASN A 27 -1.20 7.69 9.72
C ASN A 27 0.16 7.47 10.42
N ILE A 28 1.23 8.13 9.98
CA ILE A 28 2.57 7.94 10.54
C ILE A 28 2.64 8.25 12.05
N SER A 29 1.76 9.13 12.53
CA SER A 29 1.69 9.53 13.95
C SER A 29 0.58 8.81 14.72
N ALA A 30 -0.10 7.84 14.12
CA ALA A 30 -1.20 7.12 14.76
C ALA A 30 -0.68 6.02 15.71
N THR A 31 -0.15 6.45 16.86
CA THR A 31 0.39 5.58 17.92
C THR A 31 -0.72 4.90 18.70
N GLY A 32 -0.37 3.81 19.39
CA GLY A 32 -1.30 3.06 20.24
C GLY A 32 -0.56 2.30 21.34
N PRO A 33 -1.31 1.56 22.18
CA PRO A 33 -0.69 0.74 23.23
C PRO A 33 0.20 -0.33 22.60
N LEU A 34 1.34 -0.61 23.23
CA LEU A 34 2.18 -1.74 22.86
C LEU A 34 1.40 -3.05 23.08
N PRO A 35 1.41 -3.99 22.13
CA PRO A 35 0.90 -5.32 22.37
C PRO A 35 1.64 -5.97 23.53
N ALA A 36 0.89 -6.61 24.45
CA ALA A 36 1.49 -7.32 25.55
C ALA A 36 2.45 -8.39 25.01
N SER A 37 3.70 -8.40 25.50
CA SER A 37 4.69 -9.41 25.13
C SER A 37 4.20 -10.81 25.53
N GLY A 38 3.66 -11.57 24.57
CA GLY A 38 3.15 -12.92 24.81
C GLY A 38 2.20 -13.44 23.73
N GLY A 39 1.76 -12.60 22.80
CA GLY A 39 0.87 -12.99 21.70
C GLY A 39 1.61 -13.14 20.38
N SER A 40 2.15 -14.31 20.08
CA SER A 40 2.44 -14.70 18.70
C SER A 40 1.11 -14.70 17.96
N SER A 41 0.89 -13.74 17.08
CA SER A 41 -0.27 -13.71 16.19
C SER A 41 -0.13 -14.79 15.12
N THR A 42 -0.39 -16.04 15.48
CA THR A 42 -0.75 -17.08 14.52
C THR A 42 -2.23 -16.95 14.21
N SER A 43 -2.49 -16.55 12.99
CA SER A 43 -3.69 -16.75 12.16
C SER A 43 -5.05 -17.01 12.80
N ALA A 44 -6.01 -16.19 12.36
CA ALA A 44 -7.39 -16.55 12.04
C ALA A 44 -8.00 -17.76 12.80
N GLY A 45 -8.65 -17.50 13.90
CA GLY A 45 -9.57 -18.41 14.55
C GLY A 45 -10.52 -17.59 15.41
N ALA A 46 -11.81 -17.66 15.09
CA ALA A 46 -12.88 -16.99 15.82
C ALA A 46 -12.85 -17.38 17.31
N GLY A 47 -12.90 -16.40 18.19
CA GLY A 47 -13.15 -16.59 19.61
C GLY A 47 -11.94 -16.39 20.52
N SER A 48 -11.39 -15.18 20.55
CA SER A 48 -10.49 -14.77 21.63
C SER A 48 -11.08 -13.54 22.30
N SER A 49 -11.29 -13.66 23.60
CA SER A 49 -11.60 -12.55 24.49
C SER A 49 -10.48 -11.52 24.39
N SER A 50 -10.65 -10.56 23.47
CA SER A 50 -9.86 -9.36 23.47
C SER A 50 -10.14 -8.65 24.78
N THR A 51 -9.13 -8.55 25.64
CA THR A 51 -9.06 -7.44 26.58
C THR A 51 -9.16 -6.20 25.72
N SER A 52 -10.36 -5.63 25.65
CA SER A 52 -10.62 -4.40 24.92
C SER A 52 -9.78 -3.31 25.56
N SER A 53 -8.62 -3.02 24.93
CA SER A 53 -7.89 -1.84 25.33
C SER A 53 -8.81 -0.65 25.06
N THR A 54 -8.97 0.22 26.05
CA THR A 54 -9.79 1.44 25.94
C THR A 54 -9.29 2.36 24.82
N TYR A 55 -8.10 2.12 24.33
CA TYR A 55 -7.44 2.91 23.28
C TYR A 55 -7.31 2.13 21.97
N PRO A 56 -7.42 2.80 20.82
CA PRO A 56 -7.22 2.16 19.52
C PRO A 56 -5.79 1.64 19.38
N ALA A 57 -5.63 0.54 18.66
CA ALA A 57 -4.30 0.03 18.31
C ALA A 57 -3.56 1.01 17.39
N ALA A 58 -2.24 0.97 17.39
CA ALA A 58 -1.42 1.70 16.45
C ALA A 58 -1.78 1.33 15.01
N TYR A 59 -1.63 2.28 14.09
CA TYR A 59 -1.83 2.02 12.68
C TYR A 59 -0.89 0.92 12.17
N THR A 60 -1.43 -0.01 11.40
CA THR A 60 -0.65 -1.06 10.75
C THR A 60 -0.30 -0.62 9.33
N PRO A 61 0.99 -0.35 9.02
CA PRO A 61 1.41 0.09 7.71
C PRO A 61 1.13 -0.96 6.64
N LEU A 62 0.85 -0.47 5.44
CA LEU A 62 0.56 -1.27 4.26
C LEU A 62 1.68 -1.15 3.24
N ARG A 63 1.83 -2.16 2.40
CA ARG A 63 2.68 -2.13 1.21
C ARG A 63 1.94 -2.70 0.02
N VAL A 64 2.38 -2.35 -1.17
CA VAL A 64 1.85 -2.92 -2.41
C VAL A 64 2.86 -3.88 -3.00
N ASP A 65 2.46 -5.12 -3.13
CA ASP A 65 3.21 -6.16 -3.83
C ASP A 65 2.70 -6.25 -5.26
N GLN A 66 3.59 -6.10 -6.24
CA GLN A 66 3.26 -6.19 -7.65
C GLN A 66 3.83 -7.47 -8.24
N VAL A 67 2.99 -8.21 -8.94
CA VAL A 67 3.36 -9.44 -9.64
C VAL A 67 2.97 -9.29 -11.10
N ASP A 68 3.80 -9.78 -12.02
CA ASP A 68 3.45 -9.82 -13.42
C ASP A 68 2.38 -10.91 -13.67
N GLN A 69 1.50 -10.65 -14.60
CA GLN A 69 0.45 -11.59 -14.99
C GLN A 69 0.94 -12.40 -16.21
N SER A 70 2.00 -13.21 -15.99
CA SER A 70 2.61 -14.02 -17.05
C SER A 70 1.91 -15.34 -17.28
N SER A 71 1.02 -15.78 -16.37
CA SER A 71 0.35 -17.08 -16.37
C SER A 71 -1.15 -16.95 -16.62
N GLY A 72 -1.68 -17.78 -17.49
CA GLY A 72 -3.11 -17.86 -17.80
C GLY A 72 -3.45 -17.64 -19.26
N SER A 73 -4.75 -17.63 -19.59
CA SER A 73 -5.26 -17.47 -20.96
C SER A 73 -5.05 -16.07 -21.56
N SER A 74 -4.54 -15.12 -20.77
CA SER A 74 -4.27 -13.74 -21.19
C SER A 74 -3.02 -13.21 -20.49
N PRO A 75 -1.81 -13.64 -20.90
CA PRO A 75 -0.56 -13.16 -20.31
C PRO A 75 -0.31 -11.70 -20.63
N GLY A 76 0.24 -10.98 -19.66
CA GLY A 76 0.68 -9.58 -19.77
C GLY A 76 -0.05 -8.64 -18.80
N GLY A 77 0.64 -7.61 -18.36
CA GLY A 77 0.18 -6.66 -17.37
C GLY A 77 0.66 -7.00 -15.96
N THR A 78 0.20 -6.25 -14.99
CA THR A 78 0.56 -6.41 -13.58
C THR A 78 -0.65 -6.51 -12.69
N VAL A 79 -0.57 -7.35 -11.66
CA VAL A 79 -1.54 -7.41 -10.56
C VAL A 79 -0.87 -6.83 -9.32
N ALA A 80 -1.53 -5.88 -8.69
CA ALA A 80 -1.09 -5.27 -7.45
C ALA A 80 -1.99 -5.72 -6.30
N THR A 81 -1.39 -6.19 -5.23
CA THR A 81 -2.07 -6.61 -3.99
C THR A 81 -1.53 -5.83 -2.82
N VAL A 82 -2.40 -5.56 -1.84
CA VAL A 82 -2.00 -4.89 -0.61
C VAL A 82 -1.73 -5.92 0.47
N SER A 83 -0.60 -5.78 1.14
CA SER A 83 -0.22 -6.58 2.30
C SER A 83 0.23 -5.67 3.45
N THR A 84 0.22 -6.21 4.67
CA THR A 84 0.71 -5.48 5.86
C THR A 84 2.23 -5.56 5.95
N VAL A 85 2.85 -4.52 6.49
CA VAL A 85 4.29 -4.50 6.80
C VAL A 85 4.53 -5.28 8.10
N SER A 86 5.61 -6.06 8.13
CA SER A 86 6.03 -6.79 9.34
C SER A 86 7.51 -6.48 9.62
N PRO A 87 7.87 -6.05 10.85
CA PRO A 87 6.99 -5.69 11.96
C PRO A 87 6.14 -4.45 11.65
N SER A 88 4.90 -4.43 12.16
CA SER A 88 3.95 -3.33 11.87
C SER A 88 4.20 -2.08 12.71
N TYR A 89 4.90 -2.20 13.80
CA TYR A 89 5.19 -1.09 14.73
C TYR A 89 6.62 -1.14 15.24
N THR A 90 7.07 0.00 15.74
CA THR A 90 8.31 0.17 16.52
C THR A 90 7.96 0.74 17.88
N ALA A 91 8.75 0.38 18.92
CA ALA A 91 8.58 0.96 20.24
C ALA A 91 9.15 2.39 20.25
N GLN A 92 8.35 3.35 20.65
CA GLN A 92 8.71 4.76 20.75
C GLN A 92 8.50 5.23 22.20
N SER A 93 9.39 6.07 22.71
CA SER A 93 9.24 6.66 24.05
C SER A 93 8.24 7.83 23.99
N ASP A 94 7.13 7.69 24.68
CA ASP A 94 6.16 8.75 24.95
C ASP A 94 5.49 8.51 26.32
N PRO A 95 6.16 8.89 27.41
CA PRO A 95 5.64 8.70 28.76
C PRO A 95 4.37 9.50 29.06
N SER A 96 4.05 10.50 28.24
CA SER A 96 2.87 11.35 28.41
C SER A 96 1.59 10.72 27.82
N ALA A 97 1.72 9.72 26.98
CA ALA A 97 0.57 9.05 26.38
C ALA A 97 -0.22 8.27 27.46
N PRO A 98 -1.56 8.39 27.49
CA PRO A 98 -2.39 7.72 28.49
C PRO A 98 -2.41 6.18 28.34
N PHE A 99 -1.86 5.65 27.26
CA PHE A 99 -1.73 4.23 26.94
C PHE A 99 -0.26 3.75 26.95
N ALA A 100 0.67 4.59 27.41
CA ALA A 100 2.07 4.19 27.55
C ALA A 100 2.18 3.02 28.57
N ASN A 101 3.10 2.11 28.31
CA ASN A 101 3.40 1.02 29.22
C ASN A 101 4.17 1.54 30.46
N GLN A 102 4.55 0.64 31.38
CA GLN A 102 5.30 0.98 32.59
C GLN A 102 6.68 1.60 32.32
N ASP A 103 7.25 1.34 31.15
CA ASP A 103 8.52 1.88 30.70
C ASP A 103 8.37 3.20 29.92
N GLY A 104 7.15 3.73 29.81
CA GLY A 104 6.86 4.94 29.05
C GLY A 104 6.92 4.73 27.53
N LEU A 105 6.74 3.51 27.05
CA LEU A 105 6.80 3.18 25.62
C LEU A 105 5.41 3.00 25.02
N VAL A 106 5.28 3.40 23.77
CA VAL A 106 4.08 3.23 22.92
C VAL A 106 4.45 2.51 21.63
N ALA A 107 3.45 1.93 20.96
CA ALA A 107 3.62 1.41 19.60
C ALA A 107 3.47 2.57 18.61
N ALA A 108 4.49 2.84 17.81
CA ALA A 108 4.44 3.76 16.68
C ALA A 108 4.42 2.96 15.37
N PRO A 109 3.67 3.38 14.35
CA PRO A 109 3.67 2.72 13.05
C PRO A 109 5.08 2.64 12.46
N ASN A 110 5.45 1.48 11.92
CA ASN A 110 6.75 1.28 11.28
C ASN A 110 6.73 1.86 9.85
N VAL A 111 6.66 3.17 9.74
CA VAL A 111 6.61 3.94 8.49
C VAL A 111 7.84 4.83 8.40
N ASP A 112 8.58 4.71 7.30
CA ASP A 112 9.63 5.65 6.95
C ASP A 112 9.11 6.67 5.93
N LEU A 113 8.94 7.91 6.35
CA LEU A 113 8.42 9.00 5.52
C LEU A 113 9.23 9.21 4.24
N ALA A 114 10.55 9.08 4.31
CA ALA A 114 11.40 9.27 3.14
C ALA A 114 11.15 8.18 2.09
N SER A 115 11.02 6.93 2.54
CA SER A 115 10.68 5.79 1.69
C SER A 115 9.31 5.96 1.06
N GLU A 116 8.30 6.38 1.82
CA GLU A 116 6.94 6.58 1.31
C GLU A 116 6.86 7.71 0.27
N LEU A 117 7.61 8.81 0.46
CA LEU A 117 7.70 9.89 -0.53
C LEU A 117 8.36 9.42 -1.83
N VAL A 118 9.38 8.57 -1.76
CA VAL A 118 10.01 7.95 -2.94
C VAL A 118 9.02 7.02 -3.65
N GLN A 119 8.27 6.19 -2.90
CA GLN A 119 7.24 5.33 -3.45
C GLN A 119 6.14 6.12 -4.16
N LEU A 120 5.69 7.23 -3.56
CA LEU A 120 4.70 8.13 -4.14
C LEU A 120 5.20 8.77 -5.43
N ALA A 121 6.46 9.25 -5.46
CA ALA A 121 7.06 9.80 -6.66
C ALA A 121 7.19 8.75 -7.78
N ALA A 122 7.69 7.55 -7.45
CA ALA A 122 7.81 6.44 -8.39
C ALA A 122 6.44 6.02 -8.96
N ALA A 123 5.41 5.94 -8.12
CA ALA A 123 4.05 5.62 -8.53
C ALA A 123 3.47 6.70 -9.47
N LYS A 124 3.71 7.98 -9.17
CA LYS A 124 3.32 9.10 -10.04
C LYS A 124 3.95 8.99 -11.43
N TYR A 125 5.26 8.73 -11.51
CA TYR A 125 5.93 8.57 -12.80
C TYR A 125 5.43 7.35 -13.56
N SER A 126 5.20 6.22 -12.88
CA SER A 126 4.61 5.03 -13.48
C SER A 126 3.21 5.30 -14.04
N PHE A 127 2.37 6.04 -13.30
CA PHE A 127 1.05 6.45 -13.76
C PHE A 127 1.14 7.30 -15.03
N ILE A 128 2.00 8.32 -15.04
CA ILE A 128 2.19 9.21 -16.20
C ILE A 128 2.69 8.41 -17.42
N ALA A 129 3.63 7.49 -17.21
CA ALA A 129 4.15 6.66 -18.30
C ALA A 129 3.06 5.79 -18.95
N ASN A 130 2.25 5.10 -18.13
CA ASN A 130 1.14 4.28 -18.63
C ASN A 130 0.04 5.12 -19.31
N ALA A 131 -0.25 6.32 -18.79
CA ALA A 131 -1.19 7.26 -19.41
C ALA A 131 -0.70 7.72 -20.79
N LYS A 132 0.61 7.97 -20.94
CA LYS A 132 1.23 8.31 -22.22
C LYS A 132 1.16 7.17 -23.24
N VAL A 133 1.29 5.92 -22.81
CA VAL A 133 1.09 4.75 -23.70
C VAL A 133 -0.34 4.71 -24.23
N ILE A 134 -1.34 4.95 -23.37
CA ILE A 134 -2.75 4.99 -23.79
C ILE A 134 -2.99 6.14 -24.78
N GLN A 135 -2.43 7.31 -24.50
CA GLN A 135 -2.52 8.47 -25.42
C GLN A 135 -1.94 8.14 -26.79
N ALA A 136 -0.72 7.61 -26.84
CA ALA A 136 -0.06 7.26 -28.11
C ALA A 136 -0.84 6.18 -28.89
N TYR A 137 -1.44 5.20 -28.17
CA TYR A 137 -2.29 4.19 -28.79
C TYR A 137 -3.56 4.82 -29.42
N SER A 138 -4.20 5.75 -28.72
CA SER A 138 -5.38 6.46 -29.21
C SER A 138 -5.06 7.27 -30.47
N GLU A 139 -3.97 8.04 -30.46
CA GLU A 139 -3.52 8.84 -31.60
C GLU A 139 -3.19 7.96 -32.81
N THR A 140 -2.55 6.81 -32.60
CA THR A 140 -2.24 5.87 -33.68
C THR A 140 -3.51 5.28 -34.29
N THR A 141 -4.49 4.93 -33.45
CA THR A 141 -5.77 4.37 -33.91
C THR A 141 -6.57 5.39 -34.69
N GLU A 142 -6.60 6.64 -34.25
CA GLU A 142 -7.27 7.76 -34.93
C GLU A 142 -6.64 8.00 -36.32
N SER A 143 -5.31 8.06 -36.38
CA SER A 143 -4.58 8.21 -37.65
C SER A 143 -4.84 7.08 -38.65
N LEU A 144 -4.98 5.84 -38.16
CA LEU A 144 -5.31 4.68 -39.02
C LEU A 144 -6.74 4.75 -39.56
N ILE A 145 -7.69 5.30 -38.83
CA ILE A 145 -9.07 5.50 -39.26
C ILE A 145 -9.15 6.57 -40.33
N ASP A 146 -8.40 7.67 -40.16
CA ASP A 146 -8.37 8.81 -41.09
C ASP A 146 -7.77 8.42 -42.47
N ILE A 147 -6.81 7.49 -42.49
CA ILE A 147 -6.24 6.96 -43.73
C ILE A 147 -7.27 6.15 -44.57
N LYS A 148 -8.28 5.61 -43.93
CA LYS A 148 -9.29 4.74 -44.56
C LYS A 148 -10.52 5.53 -45.05
N ALA A 149 -10.67 6.77 -44.67
CA ALA A 149 -11.75 7.66 -45.08
C ALA A 149 -11.37 8.42 -46.34
#